data_26e962e97d6a465b364b0ee6ceb65016
#
_entry.id   26e962e97d6a465b364b0ee6ceb65016
#
_cell.length_a   1.000
_cell.length_b   1.000
_cell.length_c   1.000
_cell.angle_alpha   90.00
_cell.angle_beta   90.00
_cell.angle_gamma   90.00
#
_symmetry.space_group_name_H-M   'P 1'
#
loop_
_entity.id
_entity.type
_entity.pdbx_description
1 polymer ?
#
loop_
_entity_poly.entity_id
_entity_poly.type
_entity_poly.pdbx_seq_one_letter_code
_entity_poly.pdbx_strand_id
1 'polypeptide(L)'
;HHMYVSGMNPWFGFFFATTTLIIAVPTAMKVYNWILTLWRGNIRINTVMLWCLGFIVTFVNGGITGIFLGNVTVDVPLSDTYFVIAHFHMVMGIAPLMVIMGAVYHWFPLVAGRMLSEKLGKWHFWITFLGAYSIYFPMHYLGFIGVPRRYFEMYDSPYMTSAVGMNEFISLAAFIVGAAQFILIYNIIVSLKMGKPAGKNPWKANSLEWHTSTVPPEHGNFGKDLPVVHRWPYDFSVP
;
A
#
# COMPACT_ATOMS: atom_id res chain seq x y z
N HIS A 1 21.80 7.61 3.70
CA HIS A 1 21.22 8.20 4.91
C HIS A 1 21.06 7.23 6.08
N HIS A 2 21.13 5.92 5.87
CA HIS A 2 21.09 4.94 6.96
C HIS A 2 22.45 4.68 7.63
N MET A 3 23.40 5.58 7.45
CA MET A 3 24.79 5.43 7.91
C MET A 3 25.22 6.52 8.88
N TYR A 4 24.30 7.33 9.41
CA TYR A 4 24.65 8.45 10.29
C TYR A 4 25.39 8.02 11.57
N VAL A 5 25.12 6.81 12.07
CA VAL A 5 25.75 6.22 13.27
C VAL A 5 26.92 5.28 12.95
N SER A 6 27.35 5.19 11.69
CA SER A 6 28.43 4.28 11.25
C SER A 6 29.84 4.90 11.31
N GLY A 7 29.99 6.08 11.95
CA GLY A 7 31.26 6.83 11.95
C GLY A 7 31.48 7.70 10.71
N MET A 8 30.39 8.05 10.00
CA MET A 8 30.42 8.95 8.85
C MET A 8 30.92 10.34 9.25
N ASN A 9 31.73 10.95 8.36
CA ASN A 9 32.15 12.35 8.56
C ASN A 9 30.89 13.24 8.66
N PRO A 10 30.84 14.17 9.65
CA PRO A 10 29.69 15.03 9.89
C PRO A 10 29.22 15.86 8.66
N TRP A 11 30.14 16.29 7.81
CA TRP A 11 29.79 16.98 6.56
C TRP A 11 29.03 16.14 5.58
N PHE A 12 29.42 14.86 5.45
CA PHE A 12 28.65 13.91 4.64
C PHE A 12 27.30 13.60 5.28
N GLY A 13 27.23 13.52 6.61
CA GLY A 13 25.97 13.37 7.33
C GLY A 13 25.00 14.51 7.00
N PHE A 14 25.46 15.77 7.07
CA PHE A 14 24.68 16.95 6.70
C PHE A 14 24.25 16.92 5.22
N PHE A 15 25.19 16.62 4.32
CA PHE A 15 24.89 16.52 2.88
C PHE A 15 23.82 15.48 2.61
N PHE A 16 23.95 14.28 3.16
CA PHE A 16 22.97 13.21 2.97
C PHE A 16 21.64 13.48 3.66
N ALA A 17 21.61 14.17 4.79
CA ALA A 17 20.36 14.61 5.40
C ALA A 17 19.62 15.58 4.48
N THR A 18 20.34 16.57 3.95
CA THR A 18 19.74 17.55 3.03
C THR A 18 19.19 16.88 1.77
N THR A 19 19.96 16.03 1.10
CA THR A 19 19.52 15.33 -0.11
C THR A 19 18.38 14.36 0.18
N THR A 20 18.37 13.70 1.33
CA THR A 20 17.28 12.82 1.75
C THR A 20 15.98 13.60 1.98
N LEU A 21 16.05 14.74 2.65
CA LEU A 21 14.85 15.56 2.90
C LEU A 21 14.30 16.19 1.60
N ILE A 22 15.15 16.49 0.61
CA ILE A 22 14.70 16.95 -0.71
C ILE A 22 13.81 15.92 -1.40
N ILE A 23 13.97 14.62 -1.16
CA ILE A 23 13.11 13.55 -1.72
C ILE A 23 11.65 13.73 -1.29
N ALA A 24 11.40 14.37 -0.15
CA ALA A 24 10.03 14.64 0.30
C ALA A 24 9.23 15.52 -0.69
N VAL A 25 9.89 16.41 -1.42
CA VAL A 25 9.24 17.33 -2.37
C VAL A 25 8.59 16.58 -3.55
N PRO A 26 9.32 15.81 -4.38
CA PRO A 26 8.70 15.07 -5.48
C PRO A 26 7.71 14.02 -4.98
N THR A 27 7.94 13.44 -3.80
CA THR A 27 7.01 12.49 -3.19
C THR A 27 5.69 13.17 -2.81
N ALA A 28 5.75 14.37 -2.21
CA ALA A 28 4.56 15.16 -1.93
C ALA A 28 3.79 15.52 -3.20
N MET A 29 4.48 15.84 -4.29
CA MET A 29 3.84 16.11 -5.59
C MET A 29 3.06 14.89 -6.10
N LYS A 30 3.56 13.67 -5.89
CA LYS A 30 2.81 12.44 -6.22
C LYS A 30 1.55 12.29 -5.37
N VAL A 31 1.66 12.55 -4.08
CA VAL A 31 0.50 12.51 -3.17
C VAL A 31 -0.55 13.54 -3.59
N TYR A 32 -0.14 14.75 -3.92
CA TYR A 32 -1.04 15.77 -4.46
C TYR A 32 -1.75 15.31 -5.73
N ASN A 33 -1.03 14.68 -6.67
CA ASN A 33 -1.63 14.15 -7.89
C ASN A 33 -2.71 13.11 -7.59
N TRP A 34 -2.49 12.21 -6.63
CA TRP A 34 -3.49 11.21 -6.25
C TRP A 34 -4.72 11.85 -5.59
N ILE A 35 -4.50 12.78 -4.64
CA ILE A 35 -5.61 13.49 -3.95
C ILE A 35 -6.41 14.34 -4.94
N LEU A 36 -5.73 15.08 -5.82
CA LEU A 36 -6.39 15.92 -6.83
C LEU A 36 -7.15 15.11 -7.87
N THR A 37 -6.67 13.90 -8.20
CA THR A 37 -7.42 12.99 -9.07
C THR A 37 -8.74 12.55 -8.42
N LEU A 38 -8.78 12.44 -7.09
CA LEU A 38 -9.99 12.10 -6.34
C LEU A 38 -10.88 13.33 -6.07
N TRP A 39 -10.31 14.53 -6.08
CA TRP A 39 -11.00 15.76 -5.71
C TRP A 39 -12.17 16.06 -6.64
N ARG A 40 -13.35 16.23 -6.07
CA ARG A 40 -14.62 16.43 -6.78
C ARG A 40 -15.00 15.32 -7.78
N GLY A 41 -14.33 14.14 -7.68
CA GLY A 41 -14.68 12.97 -8.47
C GLY A 41 -15.95 12.27 -7.96
N ASN A 42 -16.58 11.49 -8.81
CA ASN A 42 -17.69 10.60 -8.43
C ASN A 42 -17.13 9.30 -7.83
N ILE A 43 -16.70 9.38 -6.57
CA ILE A 43 -16.03 8.26 -5.89
C ILE A 43 -17.06 7.20 -5.50
N ARG A 44 -16.84 5.97 -5.97
CA ARG A 44 -17.61 4.79 -5.58
C ARG A 44 -16.80 3.94 -4.62
N ILE A 45 -17.28 3.77 -3.39
CA ILE A 45 -16.59 3.00 -2.35
C ILE A 45 -16.83 1.49 -2.59
N ASN A 46 -16.14 0.97 -3.58
CA ASN A 46 -16.00 -0.47 -3.84
C ASN A 46 -14.67 -1.00 -3.29
N THR A 47 -14.44 -2.31 -3.41
CA THR A 47 -13.22 -2.95 -2.94
C THR A 47 -11.96 -2.33 -3.55
N VAL A 48 -11.95 -2.04 -4.85
CA VAL A 48 -10.81 -1.43 -5.54
C VAL A 48 -10.49 -0.06 -4.95
N MET A 49 -11.51 0.79 -4.77
CA MET A 49 -11.34 2.13 -4.22
C MET A 49 -10.85 2.09 -2.77
N LEU A 50 -11.32 1.15 -1.96
CA LEU A 50 -10.81 0.97 -0.60
C LEU A 50 -9.30 0.69 -0.59
N TRP A 51 -8.82 -0.19 -1.47
CA TRP A 51 -7.39 -0.47 -1.60
C TRP A 51 -6.59 0.76 -2.07
N CYS A 52 -7.11 1.55 -3.00
CA CYS A 52 -6.48 2.79 -3.44
C CYS A 52 -6.41 3.83 -2.32
N LEU A 53 -7.49 4.01 -1.56
CA LEU A 53 -7.52 4.93 -0.42
C LEU A 53 -6.58 4.45 0.69
N GLY A 54 -6.60 3.14 0.99
CA GLY A 54 -5.67 2.52 1.93
C GLY A 54 -4.21 2.75 1.55
N PHE A 55 -3.88 2.63 0.26
CA PHE A 55 -2.55 2.97 -0.26
C PHE A 55 -2.17 4.42 0.07
N ILE A 56 -3.01 5.40 -0.31
CA ILE A 56 -2.70 6.83 -0.10
C ILE A 56 -2.47 7.11 1.37
N VAL A 57 -3.37 6.65 2.24
CA VAL A 57 -3.26 6.88 3.69
C VAL A 57 -1.99 6.25 4.26
N THR A 58 -1.70 5.00 3.89
CA THR A 58 -0.53 4.28 4.40
C THR A 58 0.77 4.89 3.89
N PHE A 59 0.82 5.27 2.61
CA PHE A 59 1.98 5.90 2.02
C PHE A 59 2.28 7.27 2.64
N VAL A 60 1.26 8.08 2.91
CA VAL A 60 1.41 9.38 3.58
C VAL A 60 1.92 9.19 5.00
N ASN A 61 1.32 8.30 5.78
CA ASN A 61 1.73 8.04 7.16
C ASN A 61 3.19 7.52 7.22
N GLY A 62 3.53 6.57 6.36
CA GLY A 62 4.91 6.09 6.27
C GLY A 62 5.89 7.16 5.77
N GLY A 63 5.46 8.01 4.82
CA GLY A 63 6.27 9.11 4.30
C GLY A 63 6.61 10.17 5.34
N ILE A 64 5.65 10.53 6.19
CA ILE A 64 5.88 11.48 7.30
C ILE A 64 6.95 10.95 8.25
N THR A 65 6.94 9.67 8.59
CA THR A 65 7.95 9.06 9.48
C THR A 65 9.35 9.06 8.84
N GLY A 66 9.44 9.13 7.51
CA GLY A 66 10.70 9.28 6.78
C GLY A 66 11.40 10.62 7.01
N ILE A 67 10.65 11.68 7.32
CA ILE A 67 11.21 12.99 7.67
C ILE A 67 12.02 12.90 8.98
N PHE A 68 11.53 12.11 9.93
CA PHE A 68 12.24 11.84 11.18
C PHE A 68 13.59 11.17 10.93
N LEU A 69 13.61 10.13 10.10
CA LEU A 69 14.82 9.37 9.77
C LEU A 69 15.76 10.13 8.80
N GLY A 70 15.22 11.05 8.01
CA GLY A 70 16.02 11.90 7.13
C GLY A 70 16.82 12.97 7.87
N ASN A 71 16.40 13.35 9.06
CA ASN A 71 17.09 14.33 9.90
C ASN A 71 18.14 13.64 10.77
N VAL A 72 19.43 14.00 10.62
CA VAL A 72 20.53 13.35 11.35
C VAL A 72 20.32 13.35 12.86
N THR A 73 19.93 14.49 13.42
CA THR A 73 19.77 14.64 14.89
C THR A 73 18.68 13.72 15.43
N VAL A 74 17.61 13.55 14.68
CA VAL A 74 16.48 12.70 15.08
C VAL A 74 16.75 11.23 14.75
N ASP A 75 17.49 10.95 13.66
CA ASP A 75 17.82 9.59 13.27
C ASP A 75 18.81 8.90 14.24
N VAL A 76 19.74 9.64 14.81
CA VAL A 76 20.76 9.06 15.72
C VAL A 76 20.14 8.16 16.80
N PRO A 77 19.12 8.57 17.58
CA PRO A 77 18.48 7.69 18.54
C PRO A 77 17.52 6.66 17.93
N LEU A 78 17.04 6.87 16.70
CA LEU A 78 16.06 5.99 16.04
C LEU A 78 16.72 4.98 15.10
N SER A 79 17.97 5.22 14.71
CA SER A 79 18.71 4.35 13.79
C SER A 79 18.83 2.95 14.38
N ASP A 80 18.61 1.95 13.53
CA ASP A 80 18.61 0.52 13.91
C ASP A 80 17.61 0.10 14.99
N THR A 81 16.56 0.88 15.20
CA THR A 81 15.42 0.51 16.05
C THR A 81 14.22 0.02 15.24
N TYR A 82 13.16 -0.42 15.93
CA TYR A 82 11.88 -0.79 15.33
C TYR A 82 11.18 0.36 14.61
N PHE A 83 11.54 1.62 14.88
CA PHE A 83 11.03 2.76 14.13
C PHE A 83 11.39 2.70 12.64
N VAL A 84 12.61 2.30 12.34
CA VAL A 84 13.08 2.13 10.95
C VAL A 84 12.28 1.04 10.24
N ILE A 85 12.03 -0.09 10.93
CA ILE A 85 11.24 -1.19 10.38
C ILE A 85 9.81 -0.73 10.08
N ALA A 86 9.18 -0.05 11.02
CA ALA A 86 7.83 0.47 10.86
C ALA A 86 7.73 1.43 9.66
N HIS A 87 8.67 2.38 9.56
CA HIS A 87 8.74 3.34 8.47
C HIS A 87 8.77 2.64 7.10
N PHE A 88 9.78 1.82 6.83
CA PHE A 88 9.94 1.29 5.49
C PHE A 88 8.88 0.23 5.15
N HIS A 89 8.33 -0.49 6.13
CA HIS A 89 7.22 -1.39 5.87
C HIS A 89 5.94 -0.64 5.51
N MET A 90 5.67 0.51 6.09
CA MET A 90 4.52 1.31 5.66
C MET A 90 4.70 1.87 4.26
N VAL A 91 5.90 2.36 3.90
CA VAL A 91 6.17 2.96 2.58
C VAL A 91 6.37 1.92 1.49
N MET A 92 7.19 0.88 1.75
CA MET A 92 7.65 -0.07 0.73
C MET A 92 6.99 -1.46 0.85
N GLY A 93 6.50 -1.83 2.02
CA GLY A 93 5.84 -3.10 2.25
C GLY A 93 4.34 -3.02 1.99
N ILE A 94 3.63 -2.35 2.88
CA ILE A 94 2.17 -2.37 2.90
C ILE A 94 1.55 -1.45 1.84
N ALA A 95 2.09 -0.24 1.63
CA ALA A 95 1.52 0.66 0.63
C ALA A 95 1.54 0.04 -0.78
N PRO A 96 2.68 -0.46 -1.31
CA PRO A 96 2.68 -1.17 -2.59
C PRO A 96 1.80 -2.43 -2.60
N LEU A 97 1.77 -3.18 -1.49
CA LEU A 97 0.87 -4.34 -1.38
C LEU A 97 -0.59 -3.95 -1.60
N MET A 98 -1.02 -2.82 -1.01
CA MET A 98 -2.40 -2.34 -1.21
C MET A 98 -2.69 -2.01 -2.67
N VAL A 99 -1.76 -1.37 -3.39
CA VAL A 99 -1.93 -1.11 -4.83
C VAL A 99 -2.01 -2.41 -5.62
N ILE A 100 -1.13 -3.37 -5.33
CA ILE A 100 -1.14 -4.68 -5.99
C ILE A 100 -2.47 -5.40 -5.75
N MET A 101 -2.98 -5.40 -4.51
CA MET A 101 -4.28 -6.00 -4.22
C MET A 101 -5.42 -5.26 -4.95
N GLY A 102 -5.39 -3.92 -4.94
CA GLY A 102 -6.32 -3.12 -5.73
C GLY A 102 -6.29 -3.47 -7.21
N ALA A 103 -5.11 -3.65 -7.78
CA ALA A 103 -4.90 -4.04 -9.17
C ALA A 103 -5.48 -5.44 -9.46
N VAL A 104 -5.25 -6.42 -8.56
CA VAL A 104 -5.86 -7.76 -8.70
C VAL A 104 -7.38 -7.66 -8.75
N TYR A 105 -8.03 -6.93 -7.83
CA TYR A 105 -9.48 -6.75 -7.85
C TYR A 105 -9.96 -5.99 -9.09
N HIS A 106 -9.20 -5.00 -9.56
CA HIS A 106 -9.56 -4.16 -10.69
C HIS A 106 -9.52 -4.91 -12.02
N TRP A 107 -8.44 -5.63 -12.28
CA TRP A 107 -8.22 -6.32 -13.57
C TRP A 107 -8.68 -7.78 -13.60
N PHE A 108 -9.06 -8.36 -12.47
CA PHE A 108 -9.60 -9.73 -12.46
C PHE A 108 -10.73 -9.96 -13.47
N PRO A 109 -11.70 -9.01 -13.66
CA PRO A 109 -12.72 -9.17 -14.67
C PRO A 109 -12.18 -9.32 -16.09
N LEU A 110 -11.12 -8.59 -16.45
CA LEU A 110 -10.49 -8.73 -17.77
C LEU A 110 -9.82 -10.10 -17.94
N VAL A 111 -9.16 -10.60 -16.90
CA VAL A 111 -8.41 -11.86 -16.97
C VAL A 111 -9.32 -13.07 -16.93
N ALA A 112 -10.34 -13.05 -16.08
CA ALA A 112 -11.17 -14.21 -15.77
C ALA A 112 -12.57 -14.17 -16.39
N GLY A 113 -13.00 -13.03 -16.95
CA GLY A 113 -14.37 -12.84 -17.44
C GLY A 113 -15.43 -12.88 -16.33
N ARG A 114 -15.05 -12.80 -15.07
CA ARG A 114 -15.94 -12.90 -13.91
C ARG A 114 -15.57 -11.84 -12.86
N MET A 115 -16.54 -11.47 -12.04
CA MET A 115 -16.37 -10.53 -10.93
C MET A 115 -15.96 -11.25 -9.65
N LEU A 116 -15.01 -10.69 -8.91
CA LEU A 116 -14.74 -11.09 -7.52
C LEU A 116 -15.88 -10.64 -6.60
N SER A 117 -16.07 -11.36 -5.49
CA SER A 117 -17.06 -10.98 -4.48
C SER A 117 -16.65 -9.72 -3.74
N GLU A 118 -17.45 -8.66 -3.86
CA GLU A 118 -17.28 -7.40 -3.15
C GLU A 118 -17.28 -7.57 -1.63
N LYS A 119 -18.14 -8.46 -1.10
CA LYS A 119 -18.23 -8.70 0.34
C LYS A 119 -16.93 -9.28 0.87
N LEU A 120 -16.39 -10.32 0.23
CA LEU A 120 -15.11 -10.92 0.61
C LEU A 120 -13.96 -9.95 0.40
N GLY A 121 -13.99 -9.16 -0.68
CA GLY A 121 -12.98 -8.13 -0.95
C GLY A 121 -12.92 -7.05 0.13
N LYS A 122 -14.06 -6.58 0.62
CA LYS A 122 -14.13 -5.61 1.71
C LYS A 122 -13.63 -6.19 3.03
N TRP A 123 -13.95 -7.44 3.36
CA TRP A 123 -13.41 -8.12 4.53
C TRP A 123 -11.89 -8.27 4.42
N HIS A 124 -11.39 -8.71 3.27
CA HIS A 124 -9.95 -8.83 3.01
C HIS A 124 -9.26 -7.48 3.22
N PHE A 125 -9.81 -6.41 2.66
CA PHE A 125 -9.25 -5.07 2.82
C PHE A 125 -9.21 -4.64 4.30
N TRP A 126 -10.34 -4.68 5.00
CA TRP A 126 -10.40 -4.12 6.35
C TRP A 126 -9.52 -4.89 7.34
N ILE A 127 -9.49 -6.21 7.26
CA ILE A 127 -8.62 -7.01 8.13
C ILE A 127 -7.15 -6.71 7.83
N THR A 128 -6.79 -6.63 6.55
CA THR A 128 -5.41 -6.31 6.15
C THR A 128 -5.02 -4.89 6.54
N PHE A 129 -5.87 -3.91 6.29
CA PHE A 129 -5.59 -2.50 6.58
C PHE A 129 -5.45 -2.25 8.08
N LEU A 130 -6.47 -2.62 8.87
CA LEU A 130 -6.44 -2.42 10.31
C LEU A 130 -5.34 -3.26 10.97
N GLY A 131 -5.15 -4.49 10.52
CA GLY A 131 -4.09 -5.35 11.01
C GLY A 131 -2.69 -4.80 10.72
N ALA A 132 -2.45 -4.25 9.53
CA ALA A 132 -1.18 -3.61 9.19
C ALA A 132 -0.89 -2.41 10.12
N TYR A 133 -1.90 -1.60 10.42
CA TYR A 133 -1.76 -0.51 11.38
C TYR A 133 -1.54 -1.01 12.82
N SER A 134 -2.16 -2.13 13.19
CA SER A 134 -1.94 -2.79 14.49
C SER A 134 -0.53 -3.36 14.63
N ILE A 135 0.16 -3.63 13.50
CA ILE A 135 1.55 -4.09 13.51
C ILE A 135 2.50 -2.88 13.54
N TYR A 136 2.41 -2.02 12.54
CA TYR A 136 3.48 -1.04 12.29
C TYR A 136 3.33 0.24 13.11
N PHE A 137 2.13 0.60 13.55
CA PHE A 137 1.95 1.77 14.41
C PHE A 137 2.57 1.57 15.80
N PRO A 138 2.32 0.45 16.51
CA PRO A 138 3.02 0.15 17.75
C PRO A 138 4.53 -0.02 17.58
N MET A 139 5.01 -0.50 16.41
CA MET A 139 6.45 -0.59 16.14
C MET A 139 7.15 0.76 16.15
N HIS A 140 6.48 1.86 15.74
CA HIS A 140 7.05 3.20 15.87
C HIS A 140 7.29 3.54 17.35
N TYR A 141 6.32 3.23 18.21
CA TYR A 141 6.46 3.45 19.64
C TYR A 141 7.59 2.60 20.23
N LEU A 142 7.68 1.33 19.87
CA LEU A 142 8.79 0.46 20.30
C LEU A 142 10.14 1.02 19.86
N GLY A 143 10.21 1.60 18.67
CA GLY A 143 11.41 2.27 18.19
C GLY A 143 11.77 3.52 19.01
N PHE A 144 10.78 4.32 19.43
CA PHE A 144 11.01 5.49 20.30
C PHE A 144 11.54 5.11 21.67
N ILE A 145 11.13 4.00 22.23
CA ILE A 145 11.68 3.49 23.51
C ILE A 145 13.00 2.74 23.34
N GLY A 146 13.54 2.69 22.11
CA GLY A 146 14.88 2.16 21.85
C GLY A 146 14.95 0.67 21.58
N VAL A 147 13.83 -0.02 21.30
CA VAL A 147 13.86 -1.46 20.94
C VAL A 147 14.65 -1.64 19.64
N PRO A 148 15.81 -2.35 19.67
CA PRO A 148 16.65 -2.53 18.51
C PRO A 148 16.06 -3.54 17.53
N ARG A 149 16.36 -3.38 16.25
CA ARG A 149 16.06 -4.39 15.22
C ARG A 149 17.18 -5.44 15.14
N ARG A 150 16.85 -6.60 14.56
CA ARG A 150 17.83 -7.68 14.23
C ARG A 150 18.42 -8.41 15.43
N TYR A 151 17.81 -8.37 16.57
CA TYR A 151 18.24 -9.13 17.73
C TYR A 151 17.36 -10.37 17.90
N PHE A 152 18.00 -11.49 18.19
CA PHE A 152 17.30 -12.76 18.47
C PHE A 152 16.62 -12.73 19.83
N GLU A 153 17.35 -12.27 20.84
CA GLU A 153 16.89 -12.19 22.24
C GLU A 153 16.92 -10.72 22.70
N MET A 154 15.77 -10.21 23.10
CA MET A 154 15.62 -8.85 23.59
C MET A 154 15.20 -8.80 25.06
N TYR A 155 14.72 -9.94 25.59
CA TYR A 155 14.00 -9.96 26.85
C TYR A 155 14.92 -10.06 28.06
N ASP A 156 16.20 -10.39 27.87
CA ASP A 156 17.21 -10.42 28.93
C ASP A 156 17.56 -9.03 29.48
N SER A 157 17.18 -7.97 28.79
CA SER A 157 17.41 -6.60 29.23
C SER A 157 16.22 -6.08 30.05
N PRO A 158 16.42 -5.69 31.32
CA PRO A 158 15.33 -5.26 32.19
C PRO A 158 14.46 -4.13 31.65
N TYR A 159 15.05 -3.19 30.85
CA TYR A 159 14.29 -2.09 30.27
C TYR A 159 13.45 -2.50 29.05
N MET A 160 13.73 -3.66 28.46
CA MET A 160 12.97 -4.20 27.33
C MET A 160 11.79 -5.09 27.74
N THR A 161 11.70 -5.47 29.00
CA THR A 161 10.58 -6.30 29.49
C THR A 161 9.22 -5.62 29.27
N SER A 162 9.18 -4.29 29.31
CA SER A 162 7.97 -3.52 29.00
C SER A 162 7.51 -3.63 27.53
N ALA A 163 8.39 -4.01 26.63
CA ALA A 163 8.09 -4.17 25.21
C ALA A 163 7.50 -5.55 24.86
N VAL A 164 7.61 -6.55 25.74
CA VAL A 164 7.20 -7.95 25.49
C VAL A 164 5.74 -8.03 25.08
N GLY A 165 4.82 -7.51 25.88
CA GLY A 165 3.39 -7.60 25.61
C GLY A 165 2.99 -6.90 24.29
N MET A 166 3.67 -5.81 23.94
CA MET A 166 3.43 -5.12 22.66
C MET A 166 3.96 -5.95 21.48
N ASN A 167 5.11 -6.62 21.61
CA ASN A 167 5.64 -7.52 20.60
C ASN A 167 4.74 -8.75 20.39
N GLU A 168 4.18 -9.31 21.46
CA GLU A 168 3.19 -10.38 21.37
C GLU A 168 1.93 -9.95 20.62
N PHE A 169 1.41 -8.74 20.94
CA PHE A 169 0.29 -8.16 20.24
C PHE A 169 0.59 -7.97 18.74
N ILE A 170 1.75 -7.40 18.40
CA ILE A 170 2.21 -7.22 17.02
C ILE A 170 2.28 -8.55 16.28
N SER A 171 2.82 -9.59 16.94
CA SER A 171 2.94 -10.94 16.36
C SER A 171 1.57 -11.55 16.10
N LEU A 172 0.63 -11.43 17.04
CA LEU A 172 -0.74 -11.89 16.85
C LEU A 172 -1.41 -11.17 15.69
N ALA A 173 -1.27 -9.85 15.62
CA ALA A 173 -1.81 -9.05 14.51
C ALA A 173 -1.21 -9.49 13.16
N ALA A 174 0.09 -9.81 13.12
CA ALA A 174 0.76 -10.29 11.91
C ALA A 174 0.20 -11.65 11.44
N PHE A 175 -0.06 -12.58 12.35
CA PHE A 175 -0.72 -13.85 12.00
C PHE A 175 -2.14 -13.64 11.47
N ILE A 176 -2.91 -12.71 12.04
CA ILE A 176 -4.26 -12.37 11.54
C ILE A 176 -4.19 -11.78 10.13
N VAL A 177 -3.25 -10.85 9.88
CA VAL A 177 -3.04 -10.28 8.54
C VAL A 177 -2.61 -11.35 7.54
N GLY A 178 -1.71 -12.24 7.93
CA GLY A 178 -1.30 -13.38 7.10
C GLY A 178 -2.48 -14.29 6.76
N ALA A 179 -3.30 -14.63 7.75
CA ALA A 179 -4.50 -15.44 7.55
C ALA A 179 -5.54 -14.73 6.65
N ALA A 180 -5.67 -13.41 6.73
CA ALA A 180 -6.57 -12.64 5.89
C ALA A 180 -6.29 -12.79 4.38
N GLN A 181 -5.04 -13.08 3.99
CA GLN A 181 -4.67 -13.27 2.59
C GLN A 181 -5.35 -14.51 1.98
N PHE A 182 -5.69 -15.51 2.78
CA PHE A 182 -6.47 -16.66 2.32
C PHE A 182 -7.89 -16.28 1.89
N ILE A 183 -8.42 -15.13 2.35
CA ILE A 183 -9.73 -14.62 1.88
C ILE A 183 -9.65 -14.28 0.39
N LEU A 184 -8.54 -13.67 -0.08
CA LEU A 184 -8.36 -13.40 -1.50
C LEU A 184 -8.27 -14.69 -2.31
N ILE A 185 -7.48 -15.66 -1.86
CA ILE A 185 -7.32 -16.95 -2.53
C ILE A 185 -8.67 -17.65 -2.64
N TYR A 186 -9.43 -17.70 -1.56
CA TYR A 186 -10.78 -18.27 -1.53
C TYR A 186 -11.71 -17.51 -2.49
N ASN A 187 -11.68 -16.17 -2.47
CA ASN A 187 -12.49 -15.34 -3.35
C ASN A 187 -12.20 -15.62 -4.82
N ILE A 188 -10.92 -15.75 -5.19
CA ILE A 188 -10.50 -16.10 -6.56
C ILE A 188 -11.05 -17.46 -6.95
N ILE A 189 -10.84 -18.50 -6.14
CA ILE A 189 -11.27 -19.88 -6.46
C ILE A 189 -12.79 -19.96 -6.63
N VAL A 190 -13.53 -19.35 -5.71
CA VAL A 190 -15.01 -19.36 -5.76
C VAL A 190 -15.50 -18.53 -6.96
N SER A 191 -14.91 -17.38 -7.21
CA SER A 191 -15.35 -16.50 -8.29
C SER A 191 -15.03 -17.06 -9.69
N LEU A 192 -13.96 -17.81 -9.86
CA LEU A 192 -13.65 -18.51 -11.10
C LEU A 192 -14.74 -19.56 -11.45
N LYS A 193 -15.36 -20.19 -10.43
CA LYS A 193 -16.39 -21.20 -10.63
C LYS A 193 -17.81 -20.60 -10.66
N MET A 194 -18.12 -19.74 -9.71
CA MET A 194 -19.47 -19.28 -9.38
C MET A 194 -19.63 -17.76 -9.43
N GLY A 195 -18.58 -17.00 -9.77
CA GLY A 195 -18.61 -15.54 -9.85
C GLY A 195 -19.58 -15.05 -10.92
N LYS A 196 -20.16 -13.88 -10.70
CA LYS A 196 -21.00 -13.23 -11.72
C LYS A 196 -20.19 -12.99 -12.98
N PRO A 197 -20.72 -13.27 -14.18
CA PRO A 197 -20.06 -12.88 -15.42
C PRO A 197 -19.75 -11.37 -15.41
N ALA A 198 -18.55 -11.01 -15.79
CA ALA A 198 -18.19 -9.62 -15.97
C ALA A 198 -18.77 -9.12 -17.29
N GLY A 199 -19.42 -7.97 -17.29
CA GLY A 199 -19.71 -7.25 -18.52
C GLY A 199 -18.45 -6.72 -19.17
N LYS A 200 -18.55 -6.26 -20.41
CA LYS A 200 -17.39 -5.66 -21.13
C LYS A 200 -16.74 -4.51 -20.36
N ASN A 201 -17.53 -3.71 -19.66
CA ASN A 201 -17.06 -2.57 -18.88
C ASN A 201 -17.71 -2.53 -17.48
N PRO A 202 -17.28 -3.39 -16.54
CA PRO A 202 -17.91 -3.49 -15.22
C PRO A 202 -17.74 -2.24 -14.36
N TRP A 203 -16.74 -1.43 -14.65
CA TRP A 203 -16.43 -0.21 -13.91
C TRP A 203 -17.06 1.04 -14.51
N LYS A 204 -17.62 0.95 -15.71
CA LYS A 204 -18.11 2.10 -16.53
C LYS A 204 -17.00 3.13 -16.73
N ALA A 205 -15.81 2.63 -17.06
CA ALA A 205 -14.63 3.44 -17.35
C ALA A 205 -14.56 3.80 -18.83
N ASN A 206 -13.97 4.95 -19.14
CA ASN A 206 -13.80 5.43 -20.52
C ASN A 206 -12.41 5.10 -21.08
N SER A 207 -11.56 4.41 -20.33
CA SER A 207 -10.24 4.00 -20.80
C SER A 207 -10.34 2.83 -21.78
N LEU A 208 -9.43 2.78 -22.76
CA LEU A 208 -9.43 1.80 -23.85
C LEU A 208 -9.35 0.35 -23.36
N GLU A 209 -8.73 0.10 -22.22
CA GLU A 209 -8.62 -1.24 -21.64
C GLU A 209 -9.99 -1.88 -21.36
N TRP A 210 -11.06 -1.09 -21.18
CA TRP A 210 -12.42 -1.54 -20.92
C TRP A 210 -13.34 -1.51 -22.16
N HIS A 211 -12.78 -1.22 -23.33
CA HIS A 211 -13.49 -1.20 -24.62
C HIS A 211 -13.06 -2.32 -25.56
N THR A 212 -12.61 -3.46 -25.01
CA THR A 212 -12.21 -4.63 -25.76
C THR A 212 -13.39 -5.31 -26.44
N SER A 213 -13.13 -6.05 -27.55
CA SER A 213 -14.17 -6.79 -28.28
C SER A 213 -14.77 -7.92 -27.48
N THR A 214 -13.92 -8.61 -26.70
CA THR A 214 -14.27 -9.78 -25.88
C THR A 214 -13.83 -9.63 -24.43
N VAL A 215 -14.38 -10.42 -23.52
CA VAL A 215 -13.96 -10.54 -22.12
C VAL A 215 -13.91 -12.04 -21.77
N PRO A 216 -12.74 -12.60 -21.45
CA PRO A 216 -11.40 -11.99 -21.46
C PRO A 216 -11.00 -11.46 -22.85
N PRO A 217 -10.13 -10.42 -22.92
CA PRO A 217 -9.68 -9.90 -24.20
C PRO A 217 -8.79 -10.92 -24.92
N GLU A 218 -8.99 -11.05 -26.23
CA GLU A 218 -8.16 -11.86 -27.10
C GLU A 218 -6.94 -11.08 -27.59
N HIS A 219 -5.95 -11.80 -28.12
CA HIS A 219 -4.81 -11.17 -28.77
C HIS A 219 -5.29 -10.27 -29.92
N GLY A 220 -4.86 -8.99 -29.90
CA GLY A 220 -5.34 -8.01 -30.88
C GLY A 220 -6.68 -7.35 -30.52
N ASN A 221 -6.98 -7.18 -29.25
CA ASN A 221 -8.15 -6.63 -28.54
C ASN A 221 -9.22 -5.89 -29.34
N PHE A 222 -8.84 -5.16 -30.39
CA PHE A 222 -9.72 -4.33 -31.22
C PHE A 222 -9.94 -4.90 -32.62
N GLY A 223 -9.37 -6.09 -32.94
CA GLY A 223 -9.43 -6.67 -34.26
C GLY A 223 -8.59 -5.89 -35.29
N LYS A 224 -9.11 -5.74 -36.52
CA LYS A 224 -8.41 -5.02 -37.60
C LYS A 224 -8.55 -3.50 -37.51
N ASP A 225 -9.62 -3.02 -36.91
CA ASP A 225 -9.94 -1.59 -36.83
C ASP A 225 -9.63 -1.07 -35.42
N LEU A 226 -8.63 -0.19 -35.34
CA LEU A 226 -8.29 0.48 -34.08
C LEU A 226 -9.35 1.53 -33.74
N PRO A 227 -9.78 1.61 -32.46
CA PRO A 227 -10.75 2.61 -32.06
C PRO A 227 -10.18 4.03 -32.21
N VAL A 228 -10.98 4.94 -32.76
CA VAL A 228 -10.63 6.36 -32.83
C VAL A 228 -10.94 7.00 -31.49
N VAL A 229 -9.94 7.61 -30.88
CA VAL A 229 -10.08 8.28 -29.59
C VAL A 229 -10.48 9.73 -29.84
N HIS A 230 -11.71 10.09 -29.52
CA HIS A 230 -12.24 11.44 -29.67
C HIS A 230 -12.23 12.26 -28.40
N ARG A 231 -11.95 11.62 -27.24
CA ARG A 231 -12.08 12.23 -25.92
C ARG A 231 -11.00 11.75 -24.99
N TRP A 232 -10.79 12.56 -24.03
CA TRP A 232 -9.99 12.27 -22.84
C TRP A 232 -10.69 11.21 -21.96
N PRO A 233 -9.95 10.27 -21.34
CA PRO A 233 -10.53 9.12 -20.60
C PRO A 233 -11.29 9.49 -19.33
N TYR A 234 -11.18 10.73 -18.87
CA TYR A 234 -11.93 11.25 -17.71
C TYR A 234 -13.09 12.16 -18.10
N ASP A 235 -13.44 12.22 -19.37
CA ASP A 235 -14.64 12.92 -19.83
C ASP A 235 -15.86 12.00 -19.70
N PHE A 236 -16.64 12.22 -18.65
CA PHE A 236 -17.90 11.54 -18.38
C PHE A 236 -19.14 12.37 -18.73
N SER A 237 -18.98 13.44 -19.49
CA SER A 237 -20.09 14.33 -19.91
C SER A 237 -21.06 13.64 -20.85
N VAL A 238 -20.63 12.58 -21.50
CA VAL A 238 -21.46 11.74 -22.39
C VAL A 238 -21.29 10.28 -21.97
N PRO A 239 -22.39 9.50 -21.89
CA PRO A 239 -22.37 8.08 -21.52
C PRO A 239 -21.66 7.20 -22.54
#